data_8ed11cd8041281b05fbbb57009ce1a1f
#
_entry.id   8ed11cd8041281b05fbbb57009ce1a1f
#
_cell.length_a   1.000
_cell.length_b   1.000
_cell.length_c   1.000
_cell.angle_alpha   90.00
_cell.angle_beta   90.00
_cell.angle_gamma   90.00
#
_symmetry.space_group_name_H-M   'P 1'
#
loop_
_entity.id
_entity.type
_entity.pdbx_description
1 polymer ?
#
loop_
_entity_poly.entity_id
_entity_poly.type
_entity_poly.pdbx_seq_one_letter_code
_entity_poly.pdbx_strand_id
1 'polypeptide(L)'
;VSDASEAFLQPTRTSYDAIAKDYTNRFPSGLSHPLDHTLITAFAELVKANGTAPVADLGSGPGHVTALLHEHGVPAFGVDLSPTMVTLAREAHPGLRFHVGSMTSLDLPDATLGGILALYSTIHVPDTHLPATFAQFHRTLLPGAHALLGFQTASEPGHLHLTERFGHEIDLDYYWRTPGQITEALTGAGLDLVATVRREPSGEERLARAFVLARRPGGGN
;
A
#
# COMPACT_ATOMS: atom_id res chain seq x y z
N VAL A 1 -22.53 -4.72 14.27
CA VAL A 1 -22.72 -4.26 12.86
C VAL A 1 -21.34 -4.24 12.19
N SER A 2 -20.70 -5.38 11.91
CA SER A 2 -19.37 -5.36 11.28
C SER A 2 -19.12 -6.46 10.24
N ASP A 3 -20.11 -7.24 9.82
CA ASP A 3 -19.80 -8.49 9.11
C ASP A 3 -19.95 -8.44 7.57
N ALA A 4 -20.76 -7.56 7.02
CA ALA A 4 -20.95 -7.50 5.56
C ALA A 4 -20.04 -6.47 4.84
N SER A 5 -19.54 -5.45 5.54
CA SER A 5 -18.73 -4.38 4.95
C SER A 5 -17.26 -4.77 4.68
N GLU A 6 -16.79 -5.88 5.26
CA GLU A 6 -15.42 -6.36 5.10
C GLU A 6 -15.34 -7.79 4.53
N ALA A 7 -16.44 -8.29 3.95
CA ALA A 7 -16.51 -9.65 3.41
C ALA A 7 -15.44 -9.94 2.33
N PHE A 8 -14.96 -8.91 1.60
CA PHE A 8 -13.90 -9.03 0.59
C PHE A 8 -12.51 -9.28 1.19
N LEU A 9 -12.28 -8.98 2.48
CA LEU A 9 -10.98 -9.15 3.12
C LEU A 9 -10.62 -10.62 3.32
N GLN A 10 -11.59 -11.47 3.64
CA GLN A 10 -11.33 -12.87 3.92
C GLN A 10 -10.81 -13.63 2.69
N PRO A 11 -11.41 -13.53 1.49
CA PRO A 11 -10.86 -14.12 0.27
C PRO A 11 -9.44 -13.62 -0.02
N THR A 12 -9.21 -12.31 0.05
CA THR A 12 -7.88 -11.71 -0.15
C THR A 12 -6.85 -12.27 0.83
N ARG A 13 -7.19 -12.34 2.12
CA ARG A 13 -6.32 -12.91 3.17
C ARG A 13 -5.97 -14.37 2.88
N THR A 14 -6.98 -15.19 2.64
CA THR A 14 -6.81 -16.63 2.39
C THR A 14 -5.96 -16.89 1.14
N SER A 15 -6.19 -16.11 0.09
CA SER A 15 -5.41 -16.19 -1.16
C SER A 15 -3.94 -15.86 -0.92
N TYR A 16 -3.63 -14.75 -0.22
CA TYR A 16 -2.24 -14.41 0.07
C TYR A 16 -1.58 -15.36 1.08
N ASP A 17 -2.31 -15.91 2.03
CA ASP A 17 -1.80 -16.97 2.90
C ASP A 17 -1.37 -18.22 2.10
N ALA A 18 -2.17 -18.60 1.11
CA ALA A 18 -1.88 -19.76 0.24
C ALA A 18 -0.64 -19.56 -0.63
N ILE A 19 -0.47 -18.37 -1.22
CA ILE A 19 0.60 -18.11 -2.19
C ILE A 19 1.86 -17.45 -1.59
N ALA A 20 1.89 -17.14 -0.29
CA ALA A 20 2.90 -16.28 0.34
C ALA A 20 4.34 -16.68 0.03
N LYS A 21 4.67 -17.97 0.12
CA LYS A 21 6.03 -18.49 -0.12
C LYS A 21 6.43 -18.36 -1.60
N ASP A 22 5.55 -18.75 -2.52
CA ASP A 22 5.81 -18.68 -3.95
C ASP A 22 5.88 -17.22 -4.43
N TYR A 23 5.03 -16.36 -3.86
CA TYR A 23 5.08 -14.92 -4.09
C TYR A 23 6.44 -14.34 -3.68
N THR A 24 6.89 -14.65 -2.46
CA THR A 24 8.18 -14.16 -1.94
C THR A 24 9.34 -14.64 -2.79
N ASN A 25 9.35 -15.91 -3.21
CA ASN A 25 10.36 -16.48 -4.09
C ASN A 25 10.35 -15.85 -5.49
N ARG A 26 9.18 -15.52 -6.03
CA ARG A 26 9.03 -14.91 -7.35
C ARG A 26 9.43 -13.44 -7.38
N PHE A 27 9.27 -12.73 -6.26
CA PHE A 27 9.54 -11.30 -6.13
C PHE A 27 10.54 -11.01 -4.99
N PRO A 28 11.79 -11.53 -5.07
CA PRO A 28 12.75 -11.47 -3.96
C PRO A 28 13.22 -10.06 -3.61
N SER A 29 13.09 -9.09 -4.52
CA SER A 29 13.44 -7.68 -4.29
C SER A 29 12.22 -6.77 -4.09
N GLY A 30 11.01 -7.33 -4.18
CA GLY A 30 9.75 -6.56 -4.10
C GLY A 30 9.51 -5.67 -5.33
N LEU A 31 10.41 -4.71 -5.56
CA LEU A 31 10.35 -3.77 -6.69
C LEU A 31 11.59 -3.92 -7.56
N SER A 32 11.41 -3.99 -8.88
CA SER A 32 12.51 -4.18 -9.83
C SER A 32 12.84 -2.93 -10.67
N HIS A 33 11.89 -2.01 -10.79
CA HIS A 33 12.05 -0.85 -11.66
C HIS A 33 12.74 0.32 -10.93
N PRO A 34 13.82 0.92 -11.50
CA PRO A 34 14.58 2.00 -10.83
C PRO A 34 13.73 3.22 -10.46
N LEU A 35 12.73 3.57 -11.28
CA LEU A 35 11.83 4.69 -10.97
C LEU A 35 11.02 4.43 -9.70
N ASP A 36 10.56 3.18 -9.49
CA ASP A 36 9.79 2.82 -8.30
C ASP A 36 10.64 3.01 -7.04
N HIS A 37 11.91 2.59 -7.06
CA HIS A 37 12.88 2.85 -5.98
C HIS A 37 13.11 4.35 -5.75
N THR A 38 13.25 5.14 -6.84
CA THR A 38 13.47 6.59 -6.74
C THR A 38 12.28 7.29 -6.08
N LEU A 39 11.06 6.87 -6.37
CA LEU A 39 9.86 7.42 -5.76
C LEU A 39 9.78 7.11 -4.25
N ILE A 40 10.19 5.92 -3.82
CA ILE A 40 10.27 5.58 -2.39
C ILE A 40 11.35 6.43 -1.71
N THR A 41 12.51 6.62 -2.36
CA THR A 41 13.57 7.49 -1.84
C THR A 41 13.07 8.93 -1.67
N ALA A 42 12.41 9.48 -2.69
CA ALA A 42 11.83 10.82 -2.61
C ALA A 42 10.77 10.93 -1.49
N PHE A 43 9.91 9.91 -1.34
CA PHE A 43 8.96 9.84 -0.25
C PHE A 43 9.66 9.80 1.11
N ALA A 44 10.72 9.01 1.27
CA ALA A 44 11.50 8.95 2.50
C ALA A 44 12.10 10.31 2.89
N GLU A 45 12.61 11.07 1.91
CA GLU A 45 13.11 12.43 2.15
C GLU A 45 12.01 13.39 2.61
N LEU A 46 10.81 13.33 1.99
CA LEU A 46 9.67 14.14 2.41
C LEU A 46 9.21 13.81 3.83
N VAL A 47 9.21 12.51 4.20
CA VAL A 47 8.89 12.08 5.57
C VAL A 47 9.90 12.63 6.56
N LYS A 48 11.20 12.48 6.30
CA LYS A 48 12.29 13.00 7.17
C LYS A 48 12.22 14.52 7.35
N ALA A 49 11.89 15.25 6.29
CA ALA A 49 11.73 16.70 6.35
C ALA A 49 10.54 17.13 7.22
N ASN A 50 9.54 16.26 7.42
CA ASN A 50 8.34 16.54 8.24
C ASN A 50 8.45 16.02 9.68
N GLY A 51 9.55 15.36 10.07
CA GLY A 51 9.82 14.89 11.43
C GLY A 51 10.27 13.44 11.52
N THR A 52 10.09 12.83 12.70
CA THR A 52 10.57 11.49 13.02
C THR A 52 9.46 10.48 13.32
N ALA A 53 8.21 10.85 13.08
CA ALA A 53 7.09 9.96 13.28
C ALA A 53 7.13 8.77 12.28
N PRO A 54 6.68 7.59 12.69
CA PRO A 54 6.85 6.38 11.88
C PRO A 54 5.98 6.37 10.61
N VAL A 55 6.44 5.61 9.63
CA VAL A 55 5.70 5.28 8.40
C VAL A 55 5.04 3.92 8.56
N ALA A 56 3.77 3.81 8.17
CA ALA A 56 3.09 2.55 7.98
C ALA A 56 3.19 2.11 6.50
N ASP A 57 3.78 0.94 6.25
CA ASP A 57 3.77 0.26 4.96
C ASP A 57 2.57 -0.70 4.93
N LEU A 58 1.51 -0.31 4.20
CA LEU A 58 0.22 -1.00 4.20
C LEU A 58 0.10 -1.98 3.03
N GLY A 59 -0.09 -3.25 3.36
CA GLY A 59 0.08 -4.37 2.44
C GLY A 59 1.57 -4.66 2.22
N SER A 60 2.33 -4.71 3.32
CA SER A 60 3.79 -4.82 3.30
C SER A 60 4.32 -6.14 2.73
N GLY A 61 3.46 -7.16 2.59
CA GLY A 61 3.87 -8.48 2.12
C GLY A 61 5.04 -9.02 2.93
N PRO A 62 6.10 -9.54 2.25
CA PRO A 62 7.28 -10.09 2.93
C PRO A 62 8.26 -9.01 3.44
N GLY A 63 7.89 -7.71 3.45
CA GLY A 63 8.59 -6.66 4.17
C GLY A 63 9.70 -5.94 3.41
N HIS A 64 9.91 -6.20 2.12
CA HIS A 64 11.00 -5.60 1.35
C HIS A 64 10.97 -4.08 1.31
N VAL A 65 9.79 -3.50 1.15
CA VAL A 65 9.62 -2.03 1.08
C VAL A 65 9.75 -1.39 2.46
N THR A 66 9.25 -2.06 3.50
CA THR A 66 9.48 -1.64 4.90
C THR A 66 10.98 -1.60 5.22
N ALA A 67 11.75 -2.61 4.78
CA ALA A 67 13.18 -2.66 4.95
C ALA A 67 13.89 -1.52 4.19
N LEU A 68 13.49 -1.27 2.95
CA LEU A 68 14.02 -0.17 2.14
C LEU A 68 13.80 1.20 2.81
N LEU A 69 12.63 1.46 3.37
CA LEU A 69 12.37 2.69 4.15
C LEU A 69 13.31 2.79 5.35
N HIS A 70 13.53 1.69 6.05
CA HIS A 70 14.46 1.67 7.18
C HIS A 70 15.91 1.95 6.74
N GLU A 71 16.37 1.40 5.62
CA GLU A 71 17.69 1.70 5.01
C GLU A 71 17.83 3.18 4.66
N HIS A 72 16.75 3.85 4.27
CA HIS A 72 16.70 5.30 4.07
C HIS A 72 16.64 6.12 5.37
N GLY A 73 16.71 5.48 6.55
CA GLY A 73 16.70 6.15 7.84
C GLY A 73 15.31 6.59 8.30
N VAL A 74 14.26 6.03 7.74
CA VAL A 74 12.87 6.32 8.13
C VAL A 74 12.40 5.25 9.12
N PRO A 75 11.91 5.60 10.32
CA PRO A 75 11.23 4.65 11.18
C PRO A 75 9.99 4.10 10.46
N ALA A 76 9.95 2.79 10.22
CA ALA A 76 8.86 2.17 9.48
C ALA A 76 8.42 0.85 10.13
N PHE A 77 7.17 0.49 9.92
CA PHE A 77 6.61 -0.81 10.26
C PHE A 77 5.64 -1.27 9.17
N GLY A 78 5.55 -2.59 8.97
CA GLY A 78 4.64 -3.17 8.01
C GLY A 78 3.31 -3.59 8.63
N VAL A 79 2.24 -3.45 7.85
CA VAL A 79 0.91 -4.01 8.15
C VAL A 79 0.47 -4.82 6.94
N ASP A 80 0.13 -6.07 7.14
CA ASP A 80 -0.41 -6.92 6.08
C ASP A 80 -1.62 -7.73 6.56
N LEU A 81 -2.54 -7.99 5.64
CA LEU A 81 -3.75 -8.76 5.93
C LEU A 81 -3.43 -10.24 6.17
N SER A 82 -2.39 -10.79 5.52
CA SER A 82 -1.97 -12.18 5.58
C SER A 82 -1.04 -12.45 6.77
N PRO A 83 -1.42 -13.27 7.76
CA PRO A 83 -0.53 -13.76 8.81
C PRO A 83 0.72 -14.45 8.27
N THR A 84 0.60 -15.17 7.15
CA THR A 84 1.72 -15.88 6.54
C THR A 84 2.75 -14.88 5.97
N MET A 85 2.31 -13.80 5.29
CA MET A 85 3.19 -12.73 4.84
C MET A 85 3.90 -12.06 6.01
N VAL A 86 3.16 -11.74 7.09
CA VAL A 86 3.75 -11.14 8.30
C VAL A 86 4.79 -12.05 8.95
N THR A 87 4.58 -13.37 8.94
CA THR A 87 5.55 -14.34 9.44
C THR A 87 6.83 -14.31 8.61
N LEU A 88 6.72 -14.38 7.28
CA LEU A 88 7.86 -14.29 6.36
C LEU A 88 8.61 -12.97 6.51
N ALA A 89 7.89 -11.85 6.66
CA ALA A 89 8.49 -10.53 6.87
C ALA A 89 9.31 -10.47 8.17
N ARG A 90 8.80 -11.02 9.27
CA ARG A 90 9.51 -11.10 10.56
C ARG A 90 10.75 -11.99 10.50
N GLU A 91 10.68 -13.10 9.76
CA GLU A 91 11.82 -13.98 9.53
C GLU A 91 12.90 -13.31 8.69
N ALA A 92 12.52 -12.61 7.62
CA ALA A 92 13.46 -11.93 6.73
C ALA A 92 14.06 -10.66 7.36
N HIS A 93 13.32 -9.95 8.19
CA HIS A 93 13.70 -8.65 8.76
C HIS A 93 13.45 -8.59 10.28
N PRO A 94 14.22 -9.38 11.09
CA PRO A 94 13.94 -9.54 12.53
C PRO A 94 14.11 -8.25 13.35
N GLY A 95 14.77 -7.22 12.80
CA GLY A 95 14.92 -5.90 13.42
C GLY A 95 13.75 -4.95 13.18
N LEU A 96 12.79 -5.33 12.33
CA LEU A 96 11.63 -4.51 11.97
C LEU A 96 10.34 -5.04 12.59
N ARG A 97 9.32 -4.20 12.63
CA ARG A 97 8.01 -4.56 13.18
C ARG A 97 7.01 -4.80 12.06
N PHE A 98 6.28 -5.90 12.17
CA PHE A 98 5.21 -6.27 11.24
C PHE A 98 3.97 -6.72 12.01
N HIS A 99 2.79 -6.27 11.59
CA HIS A 99 1.53 -6.53 12.25
C HIS A 99 0.52 -7.10 11.27
N VAL A 100 -0.29 -8.04 11.72
CA VAL A 100 -1.46 -8.47 10.97
C VAL A 100 -2.55 -7.42 11.14
N GLY A 101 -3.08 -6.90 10.04
CA GLY A 101 -4.11 -5.86 10.08
C GLY A 101 -4.63 -5.49 8.71
N SER A 102 -5.70 -4.70 8.67
CA SER A 102 -6.31 -4.19 7.44
C SER A 102 -6.09 -2.69 7.31
N MET A 103 -5.79 -2.24 6.08
CA MET A 103 -5.73 -0.81 5.76
C MET A 103 -7.11 -0.13 5.78
N THR A 104 -8.19 -0.93 5.75
CA THR A 104 -9.56 -0.40 5.80
C THR A 104 -10.00 -0.05 7.22
N SER A 105 -9.31 -0.59 8.23
CA SER A 105 -9.61 -0.39 9.65
C SER A 105 -8.29 -0.40 10.43
N LEU A 106 -7.56 0.72 10.42
CA LEU A 106 -6.26 0.84 11.08
C LEU A 106 -6.44 0.97 12.60
N ASP A 107 -5.91 -0.01 13.34
CA ASP A 107 -5.84 0.04 14.83
C ASP A 107 -4.67 0.93 15.26
N LEU A 108 -4.77 2.21 14.92
CA LEU A 108 -3.78 3.24 15.22
C LEU A 108 -4.50 4.51 15.71
N PRO A 109 -3.92 5.23 16.66
CA PRO A 109 -4.45 6.52 17.08
C PRO A 109 -4.45 7.54 15.93
N ASP A 110 -5.28 8.59 16.08
CA ASP A 110 -5.32 9.71 15.14
C ASP A 110 -3.99 10.48 15.15
N ALA A 111 -3.57 10.96 13.99
CA ALA A 111 -2.42 11.85 13.84
C ALA A 111 -1.14 11.30 14.50
N THR A 112 -0.76 10.07 14.19
CA THR A 112 0.45 9.43 14.73
C THR A 112 1.48 9.04 13.66
N LEU A 113 1.08 9.00 12.37
CA LEU A 113 1.96 8.57 11.29
C LEU A 113 2.64 9.77 10.62
N GLY A 114 3.96 9.67 10.43
CA GLY A 114 4.75 10.57 9.59
C GLY A 114 4.58 10.32 8.10
N GLY A 115 4.04 9.17 7.74
CA GLY A 115 3.73 8.79 6.37
C GLY A 115 2.99 7.46 6.24
N ILE A 116 2.36 7.27 5.09
CA ILE A 116 1.76 5.99 4.67
C ILE A 116 2.34 5.63 3.31
N LEU A 117 2.76 4.38 3.17
CA LEU A 117 3.12 3.78 1.90
C LEU A 117 2.14 2.63 1.62
N ALA A 118 1.57 2.59 0.41
CA ALA A 118 0.64 1.54 -0.01
C ALA A 118 0.92 1.17 -1.48
N LEU A 119 1.89 0.26 -1.67
CA LEU A 119 2.33 -0.15 -3.00
C LEU A 119 1.69 -1.46 -3.41
N TYR A 120 0.93 -1.44 -4.51
CA TYR A 120 0.28 -2.61 -5.10
C TYR A 120 -0.63 -3.37 -4.10
N SER A 121 -1.20 -2.66 -3.13
CA SER A 121 -2.02 -3.22 -2.06
C SER A 121 -3.46 -2.70 -2.10
N THR A 122 -3.68 -1.42 -2.39
CA THR A 122 -5.03 -0.85 -2.58
C THR A 122 -5.77 -1.42 -3.79
N ILE A 123 -5.07 -2.13 -4.66
CA ILE A 123 -5.63 -2.82 -5.83
C ILE A 123 -6.59 -3.96 -5.48
N HIS A 124 -6.62 -4.40 -4.23
CA HIS A 124 -7.54 -5.43 -3.72
C HIS A 124 -8.74 -4.84 -2.99
N VAL A 125 -8.76 -3.52 -2.82
CA VAL A 125 -9.89 -2.83 -2.15
C VAL A 125 -10.93 -2.46 -3.20
N PRO A 126 -12.19 -2.91 -3.10
CA PRO A 126 -13.26 -2.50 -4.01
C PRO A 126 -13.49 -0.98 -3.97
N ASP A 127 -13.96 -0.40 -5.08
CA ASP A 127 -14.17 1.05 -5.21
C ASP A 127 -15.09 1.61 -4.13
N THR A 128 -16.09 0.85 -3.73
CA THR A 128 -17.04 1.23 -2.67
C THR A 128 -16.39 1.39 -1.29
N HIS A 129 -15.20 0.81 -1.07
CA HIS A 129 -14.48 0.85 0.21
C HIS A 129 -13.29 1.83 0.20
N LEU A 130 -12.87 2.33 -0.97
CA LEU A 130 -11.77 3.30 -1.06
C LEU A 130 -12.01 4.58 -0.24
N PRO A 131 -13.20 5.21 -0.25
CA PRO A 131 -13.42 6.41 0.55
C PRO A 131 -13.19 6.18 2.05
N ALA A 132 -13.68 5.06 2.59
CA ALA A 132 -13.48 4.70 3.99
C ALA A 132 -12.00 4.37 4.28
N THR A 133 -11.32 3.67 3.37
CA THR A 133 -9.90 3.36 3.46
C THR A 133 -9.05 4.63 3.50
N PHE A 134 -9.30 5.58 2.60
CA PHE A 134 -8.55 6.83 2.56
C PHE A 134 -8.91 7.78 3.71
N ALA A 135 -10.11 7.67 4.28
CA ALA A 135 -10.44 8.34 5.53
C ALA A 135 -9.58 7.81 6.70
N GLN A 136 -9.24 6.50 6.74
CA GLN A 136 -8.28 5.98 7.71
C GLN A 136 -6.86 6.55 7.48
N PHE A 137 -6.45 6.74 6.23
CA PHE A 137 -5.16 7.36 5.91
C PHE A 137 -5.13 8.81 6.41
N HIS A 138 -6.16 9.60 6.07
CA HIS A 138 -6.28 10.97 6.57
C HIS A 138 -6.28 11.03 8.10
N ARG A 139 -7.05 10.18 8.76
CA ARG A 139 -7.17 10.17 10.22
C ARG A 139 -5.82 9.91 10.91
N THR A 140 -5.07 8.92 10.43
CA THR A 140 -3.84 8.45 11.09
C THR A 140 -2.60 9.27 10.75
N LEU A 141 -2.54 9.92 9.59
CA LEU A 141 -1.43 10.81 9.22
C LEU A 141 -1.39 12.05 10.13
N LEU A 142 -0.19 12.50 10.46
CA LEU A 142 0.04 13.84 11.04
C LEU A 142 -0.33 14.94 10.02
N PRO A 143 -0.73 16.15 10.48
CA PRO A 143 -0.83 17.30 9.58
C PRO A 143 0.49 17.54 8.83
N GLY A 144 0.42 17.73 7.52
CA GLY A 144 1.58 17.87 6.65
C GLY A 144 2.23 16.55 6.20
N ALA A 145 1.88 15.42 6.79
CA ALA A 145 2.44 14.11 6.43
C ALA A 145 1.89 13.58 5.10
N HIS A 146 2.68 12.70 4.46
CA HIS A 146 2.45 12.25 3.10
C HIS A 146 1.96 10.80 3.03
N ALA A 147 1.16 10.49 1.99
CA ALA A 147 0.86 9.14 1.57
C ALA A 147 1.36 8.93 0.13
N LEU A 148 2.06 7.83 -0.13
CA LEU A 148 2.45 7.40 -1.47
C LEU A 148 1.75 6.08 -1.80
N LEU A 149 0.96 6.08 -2.87
CA LEU A 149 0.27 4.92 -3.38
C LEU A 149 0.89 4.51 -4.72
N GLY A 150 1.08 3.20 -4.93
CA GLY A 150 1.49 2.64 -6.22
C GLY A 150 0.50 1.56 -6.66
N PHE A 151 0.10 1.57 -7.93
CA PHE A 151 -0.92 0.65 -8.46
C PHE A 151 -0.80 0.45 -9.98
N GLN A 152 -1.43 -0.62 -10.48
CA GLN A 152 -1.62 -0.83 -11.91
C GLN A 152 -2.65 0.14 -12.45
N THR A 153 -2.38 0.67 -13.65
CA THR A 153 -3.25 1.62 -14.34
C THR A 153 -3.39 1.32 -15.83
N ALA A 154 -4.51 1.71 -16.40
CA ALA A 154 -4.79 1.71 -17.83
C ALA A 154 -5.55 3.00 -18.20
N SER A 155 -5.89 3.18 -19.48
CA SER A 155 -6.72 4.30 -19.95
C SER A 155 -8.13 4.27 -19.34
N GLU A 156 -8.64 3.06 -19.12
CA GLU A 156 -9.93 2.81 -18.51
C GLU A 156 -9.75 1.94 -17.26
N PRO A 157 -10.57 2.14 -16.22
CA PRO A 157 -10.58 1.28 -15.05
C PRO A 157 -11.02 -0.14 -15.42
N GLY A 158 -10.59 -1.12 -14.62
CA GLY A 158 -10.99 -2.50 -14.86
C GLY A 158 -10.80 -3.38 -13.64
N HIS A 159 -11.25 -4.60 -13.78
CA HIS A 159 -11.29 -5.60 -12.74
C HIS A 159 -10.90 -6.96 -13.32
N LEU A 160 -10.16 -7.74 -12.56
CA LEU A 160 -9.81 -9.12 -12.85
C LEU A 160 -10.00 -9.96 -11.59
N HIS A 161 -10.78 -11.01 -11.71
CA HIS A 161 -10.90 -12.04 -10.69
C HIS A 161 -9.99 -13.22 -11.04
N LEU A 162 -9.10 -13.59 -10.12
CA LEU A 162 -8.20 -14.73 -10.26
C LEU A 162 -8.65 -15.88 -9.36
N THR A 163 -8.75 -17.05 -9.94
CA THR A 163 -9.08 -18.31 -9.25
C THR A 163 -7.88 -19.23 -9.08
N GLU A 164 -6.74 -18.89 -9.73
CA GLU A 164 -5.50 -19.68 -9.62
C GLU A 164 -4.29 -18.75 -9.72
N ARG A 165 -3.25 -18.97 -8.90
CA ARG A 165 -1.94 -18.34 -9.01
C ARG A 165 -0.85 -19.23 -8.42
N PHE A 166 0.27 -19.37 -9.14
CA PHE A 166 1.42 -20.19 -8.75
C PHE A 166 1.06 -21.66 -8.45
N GLY A 167 0.03 -22.22 -9.08
CA GLY A 167 -0.45 -23.58 -8.83
C GLY A 167 -1.35 -23.71 -7.61
N HIS A 168 -1.73 -22.63 -6.96
CA HIS A 168 -2.68 -22.61 -5.85
C HIS A 168 -4.05 -22.13 -6.30
N GLU A 169 -5.11 -22.75 -5.79
CA GLU A 169 -6.47 -22.24 -5.90
C GLU A 169 -6.59 -21.00 -4.98
N ILE A 170 -7.10 -19.90 -5.53
CA ILE A 170 -7.27 -18.62 -4.86
C ILE A 170 -8.61 -17.98 -5.21
N ASP A 171 -8.98 -16.94 -4.47
CA ASP A 171 -10.16 -16.11 -4.70
C ASP A 171 -9.73 -14.65 -4.51
N LEU A 172 -9.23 -14.03 -5.58
CA LEU A 172 -8.53 -12.76 -5.47
C LEU A 172 -8.96 -11.79 -6.57
N ASP A 173 -9.48 -10.65 -6.14
CA ASP A 173 -9.85 -9.54 -7.01
C ASP A 173 -8.70 -8.55 -7.17
N TYR A 174 -8.48 -8.10 -8.42
CA TYR A 174 -7.57 -7.03 -8.80
C TYR A 174 -8.34 -5.91 -9.49
N TYR A 175 -8.18 -4.70 -8.97
CA TYR A 175 -8.76 -3.50 -9.57
C TYR A 175 -7.63 -2.61 -10.09
N TRP A 176 -7.63 -2.27 -11.38
CA TRP A 176 -6.77 -1.22 -11.90
C TRP A 176 -7.60 0.04 -12.16
N ARG A 177 -7.04 1.16 -11.80
CA ARG A 177 -7.72 2.45 -11.78
C ARG A 177 -6.91 3.50 -12.50
N THR A 178 -7.57 4.53 -13.00
CA THR A 178 -6.85 5.71 -13.49
C THR A 178 -6.30 6.51 -12.31
N PRO A 179 -5.19 7.26 -12.52
CA PRO A 179 -4.69 8.17 -11.48
C PRO A 179 -5.73 9.19 -11.02
N GLY A 180 -6.62 9.63 -11.93
CA GLY A 180 -7.70 10.56 -11.62
C GLY A 180 -8.68 10.01 -10.59
N GLN A 181 -9.11 8.74 -10.73
CA GLN A 181 -10.01 8.10 -9.77
C GLN A 181 -9.39 8.00 -8.36
N ILE A 182 -8.10 7.62 -8.27
CA ILE A 182 -7.41 7.57 -6.98
C ILE A 182 -7.25 8.97 -6.39
N THR A 183 -6.89 9.97 -7.21
CA THR A 183 -6.77 11.36 -6.77
C THR A 183 -8.10 11.90 -6.25
N GLU A 184 -9.19 11.66 -6.96
CA GLU A 184 -10.53 12.08 -6.55
C GLU A 184 -10.93 11.46 -5.21
N ALA A 185 -10.70 10.15 -5.04
CA ALA A 185 -11.01 9.44 -3.80
C ALA A 185 -10.14 9.94 -2.61
N LEU A 186 -8.85 10.20 -2.83
CA LEU A 186 -7.95 10.78 -1.82
C LEU A 186 -8.38 12.21 -1.43
N THR A 187 -8.69 13.04 -2.43
CA THR A 187 -9.16 14.42 -2.20
C THR A 187 -10.51 14.42 -1.47
N GLY A 188 -11.42 13.54 -1.84
CA GLY A 188 -12.70 13.35 -1.13
C GLY A 188 -12.53 12.92 0.33
N ALA A 189 -11.42 12.27 0.67
CA ALA A 189 -11.04 11.94 2.06
C ALA A 189 -10.25 13.05 2.78
N GLY A 190 -10.04 14.21 2.14
CA GLY A 190 -9.37 15.37 2.73
C GLY A 190 -7.83 15.37 2.57
N LEU A 191 -7.29 14.61 1.62
CA LEU A 191 -5.86 14.59 1.30
C LEU A 191 -5.60 15.43 0.04
N ASP A 192 -4.62 16.33 0.07
CA ASP A 192 -4.23 17.15 -1.08
C ASP A 192 -3.33 16.34 -2.01
N LEU A 193 -3.57 16.41 -3.33
CA LEU A 193 -2.67 15.88 -4.34
C LEU A 193 -1.36 16.68 -4.35
N VAL A 194 -0.22 15.98 -4.31
CA VAL A 194 1.11 16.57 -4.45
C VAL A 194 1.71 16.27 -5.82
N ALA A 195 1.68 15.01 -6.24
CA ALA A 195 2.24 14.58 -7.52
C ALA A 195 1.58 13.30 -8.03
N THR A 196 1.62 13.13 -9.33
CA THR A 196 1.26 11.88 -10.01
C THR A 196 2.38 11.52 -10.98
N VAL A 197 2.81 10.26 -10.93
CA VAL A 197 3.77 9.69 -11.88
C VAL A 197 3.12 8.49 -12.56
N ARG A 198 3.21 8.41 -13.87
CA ARG A 198 2.80 7.24 -14.65
C ARG A 198 3.99 6.76 -15.48
N ARG A 199 4.24 5.47 -15.46
CA ARG A 199 5.22 4.84 -16.34
C ARG A 199 4.58 3.72 -17.16
N GLU A 200 5.12 3.51 -18.35
CA GLU A 200 4.72 2.41 -19.22
C GLU A 200 5.16 1.06 -18.62
N PRO A 201 4.53 -0.04 -19.07
CA PRO A 201 4.93 -1.38 -18.67
C PRO A 201 6.40 -1.66 -18.99
N SER A 202 7.08 -2.42 -18.13
CA SER A 202 8.48 -2.84 -18.31
C SER A 202 8.60 -4.35 -18.07
N GLY A 203 9.42 -5.02 -18.87
CA GLY A 203 9.63 -6.47 -18.75
C GLY A 203 8.35 -7.26 -18.99
N GLU A 204 7.94 -8.07 -18.02
CA GLU A 204 6.74 -8.93 -18.08
C GLU A 204 5.43 -8.20 -17.66
N GLU A 205 5.51 -6.92 -17.34
CA GLU A 205 4.33 -6.15 -16.94
C GLU A 205 3.34 -6.00 -18.09
N ARG A 206 2.06 -6.19 -17.83
CA ARG A 206 0.99 -6.07 -18.83
C ARG A 206 0.29 -4.71 -18.80
N LEU A 207 0.31 -4.05 -17.65
CA LEU A 207 -0.33 -2.77 -17.40
C LEU A 207 0.73 -1.72 -17.01
N ALA A 208 0.47 -0.49 -17.33
CA ALA A 208 1.24 0.64 -16.83
C ALA A 208 1.18 0.70 -15.30
N ARG A 209 2.10 1.44 -14.71
CA ARG A 209 2.12 1.73 -13.26
C ARG A 209 1.86 3.19 -13.03
N ALA A 210 1.11 3.49 -11.99
CA ALA A 210 0.92 4.85 -11.54
C ALA A 210 1.25 4.96 -10.06
N PHE A 211 1.75 6.13 -9.69
CA PHE A 211 2.01 6.52 -8.31
C PHE A 211 1.32 7.84 -8.04
N VAL A 212 0.63 7.92 -6.92
CA VAL A 212 0.00 9.15 -6.43
C VAL A 212 0.59 9.48 -5.08
N LEU A 213 1.22 10.63 -5.00
CA LEU A 213 1.67 11.24 -3.76
C LEU A 213 0.63 12.25 -3.31
N ALA A 214 0.09 12.06 -2.13
CA ALA A 214 -0.86 12.95 -1.49
C ALA A 214 -0.33 13.42 -0.12
N ARG A 215 -0.91 14.46 0.44
CA ARG A 215 -0.52 15.04 1.72
C ARG A 215 -1.75 15.36 2.56
N ARG A 216 -1.71 15.05 3.86
CA ARG A 216 -2.69 15.62 4.79
C ARG A 216 -2.43 17.13 4.92
N PRO A 217 -3.42 18.00 4.73
CA PRO A 217 -3.24 19.45 4.93
C PRO A 217 -2.61 19.76 6.27
N GLY A 218 -1.70 20.76 6.32
CA GLY A 218 -1.22 21.32 7.57
C GLY A 218 -2.39 21.96 8.33
N GLY A 219 -2.42 21.84 9.64
CA GLY A 219 -3.36 22.64 10.44
C GLY A 219 -3.11 24.12 10.15
N GLY A 220 -4.11 24.84 9.65
CA GLY A 220 -4.01 26.29 9.46
C GLY A 220 -3.73 26.95 10.81
N ASN A 221 -2.73 27.82 10.81
CA ASN A 221 -2.56 28.81 11.87
C ASN A 221 -3.72 29.80 11.83
#